data_2b645ebcc93c8b30aeb463e282a2f8f5
#
_entry.id   2b645ebcc93c8b30aeb463e282a2f8f5
#
_cell.length_a   1.000
_cell.length_b   1.000
_cell.length_c   1.000
_cell.angle_alpha   90.00
_cell.angle_beta   90.00
_cell.angle_gamma   90.00
#
_symmetry.space_group_name_H-M   'P 1'
#
loop_
_entity.id
_entity.type
_entity.pdbx_description
1 polymer ?
#
loop_
_entity_poly.entity_id
_entity_poly.type
_entity_poly.pdbx_seq_one_letter_code
_entity_poly.pdbx_strand_id
1 'polypeptide(L)'
;SKAINIEARTMIDMASKQIIPAVIKYTKSLADTVLAVKEAGVDASVQAGLLKETSDLLAATKSALDALSAVTDKAAAMDEGEEQARFYHFDVVPAMETLRTPVDKLEMIVDKEAWPMPSYGDLIFEV
;
A
#
# COMPACT_ATOMS: atom_id res chain seq x y z
N SER A 1 -20.96 8.49 -1.18
CA SER A 1 -21.83 7.33 -1.39
C SER A 1 -21.44 6.21 -0.43
N LYS A 2 -22.41 5.44 -0.05
CA LYS A 2 -22.22 4.33 0.89
C LYS A 2 -21.22 3.29 0.39
N ALA A 3 -21.31 2.96 -0.90
CA ALA A 3 -20.42 1.99 -1.53
C ALA A 3 -18.97 2.48 -1.54
N ILE A 4 -18.75 3.73 -1.90
CA ILE A 4 -17.41 4.32 -1.94
C ILE A 4 -16.83 4.38 -0.52
N ASN A 5 -17.63 4.76 0.47
CA ASN A 5 -17.19 4.78 1.87
C ASN A 5 -16.72 3.40 2.33
N ILE A 6 -17.48 2.35 2.05
CA ILE A 6 -17.12 0.98 2.41
C ILE A 6 -15.82 0.56 1.73
N GLU A 7 -15.67 0.82 0.44
CA GLU A 7 -14.44 0.50 -0.30
C GLU A 7 -13.24 1.25 0.27
N ALA A 8 -13.39 2.56 0.51
CA ALA A 8 -12.31 3.37 1.07
C ALA A 8 -11.89 2.87 2.46
N ARG A 9 -12.85 2.56 3.34
CA ARG A 9 -12.56 2.01 4.68
C ARG A 9 -11.87 0.66 4.60
N THR A 10 -12.27 -0.18 3.67
CA THR A 10 -11.64 -1.49 3.45
C THR A 10 -10.18 -1.30 3.01
N MET A 11 -9.92 -0.41 2.05
CA MET A 11 -8.56 -0.11 1.60
C MET A 11 -7.69 0.43 2.75
N ILE A 12 -8.23 1.34 3.55
CA ILE A 12 -7.53 1.90 4.71
C ILE A 12 -7.15 0.79 5.69
N ASP A 13 -8.08 -0.10 6.02
CA ASP A 13 -7.81 -1.20 6.95
C ASP A 13 -6.75 -2.16 6.41
N MET A 14 -6.86 -2.55 5.15
CA MET A 14 -5.90 -3.46 4.52
C MET A 14 -4.51 -2.84 4.48
N ALA A 15 -4.39 -1.59 4.06
CA ALA A 15 -3.11 -0.91 3.96
C ALA A 15 -2.47 -0.74 5.34
N SER A 16 -3.24 -0.28 6.33
CA SER A 16 -2.69 0.02 7.66
C SER A 16 -2.39 -1.23 8.49
N LYS A 17 -3.21 -2.27 8.39
CA LYS A 17 -3.11 -3.45 9.26
C LYS A 17 -2.39 -4.63 8.64
N GLN A 18 -2.29 -4.69 7.33
CA GLN A 18 -1.71 -5.83 6.64
C GLN A 18 -0.52 -5.44 5.74
N ILE A 19 -0.72 -4.51 4.81
CA ILE A 19 0.29 -4.21 3.80
C ILE A 19 1.50 -3.49 4.41
N ILE A 20 1.28 -2.37 5.09
CA ILE A 20 2.38 -1.60 5.68
C ILE A 20 3.18 -2.44 6.68
N PRO A 21 2.57 -3.16 7.64
CA PRO A 21 3.34 -4.01 8.54
C PRO A 21 4.15 -5.09 7.83
N ALA A 22 3.59 -5.72 6.79
CA ALA A 22 4.32 -6.74 6.03
C ALA A 22 5.51 -6.15 5.26
N VAL A 23 5.33 -4.97 4.67
CA VAL A 23 6.42 -4.29 3.94
C VAL A 23 7.51 -3.83 4.89
N ILE A 24 7.15 -3.36 6.09
CA ILE A 24 8.14 -3.00 7.11
C ILE A 24 9.02 -4.22 7.45
N LYS A 25 8.42 -5.38 7.65
CA LYS A 25 9.17 -6.63 7.90
C LYS A 25 10.06 -6.99 6.72
N TYR A 26 9.56 -6.81 5.51
CA TYR A 26 10.31 -7.09 4.29
C TYR A 26 11.52 -6.17 4.15
N THR A 27 11.38 -4.88 4.46
CA THR A 27 12.53 -3.95 4.43
C THR A 27 13.60 -4.34 5.44
N LYS A 28 13.21 -4.84 6.61
CA LYS A 28 14.19 -5.35 7.59
C LYS A 28 14.96 -6.55 7.02
N SER A 29 14.25 -7.47 6.39
CA SER A 29 14.86 -8.64 5.76
C SER A 29 15.86 -8.22 4.66
N LEU A 30 15.49 -7.25 3.83
CA LEU A 30 16.39 -6.71 2.80
C LEU A 30 17.62 -6.02 3.42
N ALA A 31 17.41 -5.22 4.47
CA ALA A 31 18.50 -4.52 5.14
C ALA A 31 19.48 -5.50 5.75
N ASP A 32 19.00 -6.54 6.44
CA ASP A 32 19.84 -7.60 7.00
C ASP A 32 20.64 -8.31 5.89
N THR A 33 19.99 -8.56 4.76
CA THR A 33 20.64 -9.21 3.61
C THR A 33 21.72 -8.31 3.01
N VAL A 34 21.46 -7.01 2.85
CA VAL A 34 22.45 -6.05 2.35
C VAL A 34 23.71 -6.08 3.23
N LEU A 35 23.52 -6.01 4.54
CA LEU A 35 24.62 -6.01 5.49
C LEU A 35 25.41 -7.32 5.43
N ALA A 36 24.73 -8.46 5.39
CA ALA A 36 25.37 -9.77 5.36
C ALA A 36 26.17 -9.98 4.06
N VAL A 37 25.60 -9.59 2.92
CA VAL A 37 26.27 -9.73 1.61
C VAL A 37 27.51 -8.85 1.54
N LYS A 38 27.42 -7.60 2.01
CA LYS A 38 28.57 -6.69 2.07
C LYS A 38 29.67 -7.23 2.97
N GLU A 39 29.31 -7.75 4.13
CA GLU A 39 30.26 -8.32 5.09
C GLU A 39 30.97 -9.52 4.52
N ALA A 40 30.30 -10.29 3.67
CA ALA A 40 30.90 -11.42 2.96
C ALA A 40 31.85 -10.98 1.82
N GLY A 41 31.97 -9.69 1.56
CA GLY A 41 32.86 -9.14 0.52
C GLY A 41 32.27 -9.22 -0.88
N VAL A 42 30.96 -9.33 -1.00
CA VAL A 42 30.25 -9.46 -2.28
C VAL A 42 29.45 -8.18 -2.56
N ASP A 43 29.30 -7.83 -3.83
CA ASP A 43 28.50 -6.67 -4.24
C ASP A 43 27.02 -6.88 -3.86
N ALA A 44 26.44 -5.89 -3.19
CA ALA A 44 25.06 -5.90 -2.74
C ALA A 44 24.21 -4.81 -3.42
N SER A 45 24.62 -4.34 -4.59
CA SER A 45 23.95 -3.23 -5.29
C SER A 45 22.49 -3.52 -5.59
N VAL A 46 22.17 -4.75 -6.02
CA VAL A 46 20.80 -5.14 -6.34
C VAL A 46 19.94 -5.13 -5.08
N GLN A 47 20.42 -5.75 -4.01
CA GLN A 47 19.70 -5.80 -2.74
C GLN A 47 19.50 -4.40 -2.15
N ALA A 48 20.52 -3.56 -2.18
CA ALA A 48 20.44 -2.18 -1.70
C ALA A 48 19.46 -1.34 -2.52
N GLY A 49 19.45 -1.54 -3.84
CA GLY A 49 18.50 -0.87 -4.74
C GLY A 49 17.07 -1.25 -4.45
N LEU A 50 16.81 -2.53 -4.24
CA LEU A 50 15.47 -3.02 -3.87
C LEU A 50 15.04 -2.48 -2.50
N LEU A 51 15.95 -2.42 -1.55
CA LEU A 51 15.67 -1.84 -0.23
C LEU A 51 15.25 -0.37 -0.36
N LYS A 52 15.98 0.41 -1.14
CA LYS A 52 15.65 1.83 -1.34
C LYS A 52 14.31 1.97 -2.05
N GLU A 53 14.08 1.25 -3.13
CA GLU A 53 12.84 1.30 -3.89
C GLU A 53 11.64 0.91 -3.01
N THR A 54 11.76 -0.17 -2.26
CA THR A 54 10.70 -0.64 -1.35
C THR A 54 10.41 0.40 -0.27
N SER A 55 11.46 0.99 0.31
CA SER A 55 11.30 2.03 1.34
C SER A 55 10.64 3.29 0.80
N ASP A 56 10.99 3.70 -0.42
CA ASP A 56 10.37 4.85 -1.06
C ASP A 56 8.88 4.59 -1.35
N LEU A 57 8.54 3.39 -1.81
CA LEU A 57 7.15 2.99 -2.04
C LEU A 57 6.37 2.86 -0.74
N LEU A 58 7.01 2.41 0.33
CA LEU A 58 6.39 2.36 1.65
C LEU A 58 6.03 3.76 2.13
N ALA A 59 6.93 4.73 1.97
CA ALA A 59 6.67 6.12 2.33
C ALA A 59 5.51 6.70 1.50
N ALA A 60 5.49 6.44 0.20
CA ALA A 60 4.40 6.88 -0.68
C ALA A 60 3.06 6.25 -0.27
N THR A 61 3.07 4.97 0.10
CA THR A 61 1.88 4.25 0.58
C THR A 61 1.34 4.88 1.86
N LYS A 62 2.21 5.16 2.82
CA LYS A 62 1.79 5.79 4.09
C LYS A 62 1.21 7.17 3.86
N SER A 63 1.85 7.97 3.02
CA SER A 63 1.36 9.32 2.69
C SER A 63 -0.02 9.25 2.02
N ALA A 64 -0.20 8.35 1.05
CA ALA A 64 -1.46 8.17 0.34
C ALA A 64 -2.55 7.63 1.27
N LEU A 65 -2.20 6.73 2.19
CA LEU A 65 -3.12 6.21 3.20
C LEU A 65 -3.64 7.31 4.11
N ASP A 66 -2.75 8.17 4.60
CA ASP A 66 -3.12 9.28 5.48
C ASP A 66 -4.03 10.26 4.75
N ALA A 67 -3.74 10.56 3.48
CA ALA A 67 -4.57 11.43 2.66
C ALA A 67 -5.97 10.83 2.42
N LEU A 68 -6.03 9.53 2.12
CA LEU A 68 -7.31 8.83 1.94
C LEU A 68 -8.13 8.84 3.23
N SER A 69 -7.51 8.56 4.36
CA SER A 69 -8.18 8.60 5.67
C SER A 69 -8.78 9.97 5.94
N ALA A 70 -8.03 11.03 5.66
CA ALA A 70 -8.49 12.41 5.91
C ALA A 70 -9.68 12.77 5.02
N VAL A 71 -9.62 12.50 3.72
CA VAL A 71 -10.74 12.85 2.82
C VAL A 71 -11.97 11.96 3.06
N THR A 72 -11.75 10.71 3.44
CA THR A 72 -12.86 9.79 3.76
C THR A 72 -13.59 10.24 5.03
N ASP A 73 -12.85 10.63 6.06
CA ASP A 73 -13.44 11.18 7.29
C ASP A 73 -14.21 12.47 7.01
N LYS A 74 -13.65 13.35 6.18
CA LYS A 74 -14.30 14.59 5.80
C LYS A 74 -15.61 14.31 5.05
N ALA A 75 -15.59 13.40 4.10
CA ALA A 75 -16.78 13.01 3.34
C ALA A 75 -17.86 12.44 4.27
N ALA A 76 -17.48 11.57 5.20
CA ALA A 76 -18.42 10.94 6.12
C ALA A 76 -19.06 11.96 7.08
N ALA A 77 -18.38 13.05 7.39
CA ALA A 77 -18.87 14.09 8.28
C ALA A 77 -19.81 15.10 7.58
N MET A 78 -19.90 15.07 6.26
CA MET A 78 -20.79 15.95 5.50
C MET A 78 -22.25 15.51 5.63
N ASP A 79 -23.15 16.47 5.51
CA ASP A 79 -24.59 16.16 5.46
C ASP A 79 -24.90 15.32 4.22
N GLU A 80 -25.79 14.36 4.38
CA GLU A 80 -26.23 13.52 3.28
C GLU A 80 -26.89 14.38 2.20
N GLY A 81 -26.47 14.15 0.94
CA GLY A 81 -27.00 14.90 -0.19
C GLY A 81 -26.04 14.91 -1.36
N GLU A 82 -26.36 15.78 -2.33
CA GLU A 82 -25.62 15.88 -3.58
C GLU A 82 -24.16 16.32 -3.39
N GLU A 83 -23.90 17.25 -2.48
CA GLU A 83 -22.53 17.73 -2.23
C GLU A 83 -21.66 16.62 -1.65
N GLN A 84 -22.19 15.83 -0.73
CA GLN A 84 -21.48 14.69 -0.16
C GLN A 84 -21.17 13.66 -1.25
N ALA A 85 -22.15 13.34 -2.10
CA ALA A 85 -21.95 12.38 -3.18
C ALA A 85 -20.87 12.86 -4.16
N ARG A 86 -20.85 14.13 -4.48
CA ARG A 86 -19.84 14.74 -5.36
C ARG A 86 -18.45 14.69 -4.72
N PHE A 87 -18.36 14.97 -3.41
CA PHE A 87 -17.10 14.91 -2.68
C PHE A 87 -16.53 13.50 -2.70
N TYR A 88 -17.34 12.47 -2.46
CA TYR A 88 -16.89 11.09 -2.57
C TYR A 88 -16.34 10.79 -3.96
N HIS A 89 -17.06 11.23 -4.99
CA HIS A 89 -16.66 10.92 -6.36
C HIS A 89 -15.40 11.67 -6.80
N PHE A 90 -15.28 12.94 -6.46
CA PHE A 90 -14.19 13.79 -6.96
C PHE A 90 -12.98 13.89 -6.04
N ASP A 91 -13.12 13.55 -4.77
CA ASP A 91 -12.02 13.65 -3.81
C ASP A 91 -11.62 12.29 -3.21
N VAL A 92 -12.57 11.46 -2.84
CA VAL A 92 -12.29 10.16 -2.23
C VAL A 92 -11.82 9.15 -3.27
N VAL A 93 -12.51 9.01 -4.40
CA VAL A 93 -12.13 8.05 -5.45
C VAL A 93 -10.72 8.30 -5.98
N PRO A 94 -10.32 9.53 -6.33
CA PRO A 94 -8.93 9.77 -6.74
C PRO A 94 -7.90 9.44 -5.65
N ALA A 95 -8.23 9.68 -4.38
CA ALA A 95 -7.34 9.35 -3.27
C ALA A 95 -7.17 7.83 -3.13
N MET A 96 -8.21 7.05 -3.43
CA MET A 96 -8.13 5.59 -3.47
C MET A 96 -7.15 5.13 -4.57
N GLU A 97 -7.22 5.74 -5.74
CA GLU A 97 -6.30 5.43 -6.85
C GLU A 97 -4.86 5.81 -6.50
N THR A 98 -4.65 6.93 -5.81
CA THR A 98 -3.33 7.37 -5.37
C THR A 98 -2.71 6.36 -4.40
N LEU A 99 -3.52 5.75 -3.53
CA LEU A 99 -3.05 4.69 -2.64
C LEU A 99 -2.76 3.39 -3.41
N ARG A 100 -3.62 3.05 -4.35
CA ARG A 100 -3.48 1.80 -5.13
C ARG A 100 -2.17 1.74 -5.91
N THR A 101 -1.73 2.86 -6.47
CA THR A 101 -0.53 2.92 -7.31
C THR A 101 0.74 2.40 -6.63
N PRO A 102 1.16 2.92 -5.45
CA PRO A 102 2.35 2.38 -4.79
C PRO A 102 2.14 0.96 -4.25
N VAL A 103 0.92 0.61 -3.83
CA VAL A 103 0.63 -0.74 -3.35
C VAL A 103 0.81 -1.77 -4.47
N ASP A 104 0.33 -1.48 -5.67
CA ASP A 104 0.49 -2.37 -6.83
C ASP A 104 1.97 -2.56 -7.16
N LYS A 105 2.77 -1.52 -7.07
CA LYS A 105 4.22 -1.60 -7.29
C LYS A 105 4.90 -2.45 -6.21
N LEU A 106 4.49 -2.30 -4.95
CA LEU A 106 5.00 -3.12 -3.86
C LEU A 106 4.70 -4.60 -4.07
N GLU A 107 3.50 -4.93 -4.56
CA GLU A 107 3.14 -6.31 -4.86
C GLU A 107 4.09 -6.94 -5.87
N MET A 108 4.60 -6.16 -6.83
CA MET A 108 5.54 -6.64 -7.83
C MET A 108 6.94 -6.91 -7.26
N ILE A 109 7.30 -6.28 -6.15
CA ILE A 109 8.66 -6.34 -5.57
C ILE A 109 8.74 -7.29 -4.39
N VAL A 110 7.74 -7.23 -3.50
CA VAL A 110 7.76 -7.98 -2.24
C VAL A 110 7.60 -9.47 -2.50
N ASP A 111 8.41 -10.27 -1.79
CA ASP A 111 8.34 -11.72 -1.84
C ASP A 111 6.89 -12.19 -1.67
N LYS A 112 6.46 -13.08 -2.54
CA LYS A 112 5.11 -13.63 -2.55
C LYS A 112 4.70 -14.19 -1.18
N GLU A 113 5.61 -14.84 -0.48
CA GLU A 113 5.33 -15.39 0.85
C GLU A 113 5.15 -14.31 1.91
N ALA A 114 5.81 -13.16 1.74
CA ALA A 114 5.68 -12.01 2.65
C ALA A 114 4.47 -11.15 2.33
N TRP A 115 3.93 -11.23 1.12
CA TRP A 115 2.80 -10.40 0.70
C TRP A 115 1.50 -10.91 1.33
N PRO A 116 0.77 -10.05 2.09
CA PRO A 116 -0.37 -10.51 2.90
C PRO A 116 -1.66 -10.76 2.13
N MET A 117 -1.68 -10.45 0.83
CA MET A 117 -2.87 -10.57 0.01
C MET A 117 -2.65 -11.60 -1.09
N PRO A 118 -3.71 -12.27 -1.58
CA PRO A 118 -3.58 -13.13 -2.74
C PRO A 118 -3.14 -12.31 -3.96
N SER A 119 -2.15 -12.82 -4.70
CA SER A 119 -1.76 -12.21 -5.95
C SER A 119 -2.76 -12.56 -7.05
N TYR A 120 -2.70 -11.85 -8.19
CA TYR A 120 -3.55 -12.15 -9.33
C TYR A 120 -3.38 -13.60 -9.80
N GLY A 121 -2.13 -14.10 -9.80
CA GLY A 121 -1.86 -15.49 -10.16
C GLY A 121 -2.52 -16.49 -9.22
N ASP A 122 -2.52 -16.21 -7.92
CA ASP A 122 -3.17 -17.06 -6.92
C ASP A 122 -4.69 -17.10 -7.15
N LEU A 123 -5.28 -15.94 -7.45
CA LEU A 123 -6.72 -15.85 -7.71
C LEU A 123 -7.14 -16.65 -8.93
N ILE A 124 -6.30 -16.69 -9.98
CA ILE A 124 -6.58 -17.45 -11.20
C ILE A 124 -6.61 -18.96 -10.91
N PHE A 125 -5.75 -19.44 -10.04
CA PHE A 125 -5.57 -20.87 -9.77
C PHE A 125 -6.36 -21.38 -8.57
N GLU A 126 -7.08 -20.53 -7.87
CA GLU A 126 -7.93 -20.87 -6.72
C GLU A 126 -9.37 -21.20 -7.11
N VAL A 127 -9.58 -21.89 -8.17
CA VAL A 127 -10.96 -22.14 -8.65
C VAL A 127 -11.50 -23.43 -8.10
#